data_bf3590062962844c4cfa1bf655b9bda6
#
_entry.id   bf3590062962844c4cfa1bf655b9bda6
#
_cell.length_a   1.000
_cell.length_b   1.000
_cell.length_c   1.000
_cell.angle_alpha   90.00
_cell.angle_beta   90.00
_cell.angle_gamma   90.00
#
_symmetry.space_group_name_H-M   'P 1'
#
loop_
_entity.id
_entity.type
_entity.pdbx_description
1 polymer ?
#
loop_
_entity_poly.entity_id
_entity_poly.type
_entity_poly.pdbx_seq_one_letter_code
_entity_poly.pdbx_strand_id
1 'polypeptide(L)'
;EMQRSLVGSEMCIRDRFGTYMNNSVGKTQDGTIYFGSINGVCYFNPNDRPSNIILPPVIFTEFKVYGRNPHEDAIDISIPMTDGKVTLNHNQNIFSITFNVMNKSLQGKVEYAYKLEGLEENWINIGGENQVAFRNIPYRNYKLHIKARYKNQEWQNNYSTLFISINPPFWLSWWAKLIYVAGIATIIFFIIKSYKKRLQ
;
A
#
# COMPACT_ATOMS: atom_id res chain seq x y z
N GLU A 1 -17.15 5.81 -29.42
CA GLU A 1 -17.09 7.26 -29.33
C GLU A 1 -16.67 7.65 -27.92
N MET A 2 -15.60 7.74 -27.63
CA MET A 2 -14.38 8.20 -28.00
C MET A 2 -13.66 8.81 -26.83
N GLN A 3 -12.75 8.13 -26.37
CA GLN A 3 -11.68 8.58 -25.48
C GLN A 3 -10.92 9.79 -26.06
N ARG A 4 -11.55 10.93 -26.07
CA ARG A 4 -10.89 12.23 -26.16
C ARG A 4 -10.51 12.66 -24.75
N SER A 5 -9.84 11.79 -24.06
CA SER A 5 -9.33 12.01 -22.74
C SER A 5 -7.98 12.71 -22.85
N LEU A 6 -7.67 13.49 -21.89
CA LEU A 6 -6.44 14.24 -21.65
C LEU A 6 -5.13 13.47 -21.74
N VAL A 7 -5.21 12.15 -21.71
CA VAL A 7 -4.10 11.28 -22.08
C VAL A 7 -3.54 11.66 -23.43
N GLY A 8 -4.37 12.20 -24.34
CA GLY A 8 -3.95 12.70 -25.63
C GLY A 8 -3.06 13.96 -25.58
N SER A 9 -3.37 14.94 -24.75
CA SER A 9 -2.63 16.20 -24.77
C SER A 9 -1.24 16.09 -24.11
N GLU A 10 -1.12 15.36 -23.02
CA GLU A 10 0.20 15.13 -22.42
C GLU A 10 1.05 14.15 -23.23
N MET A 11 0.45 13.16 -23.88
CA MET A 11 1.14 12.27 -24.81
C MET A 11 1.63 12.98 -26.06
N CYS A 12 0.90 13.97 -26.55
CA CYS A 12 1.35 14.79 -27.68
C CYS A 12 2.58 15.62 -27.34
N ILE A 13 2.71 16.07 -26.10
CA ILE A 13 3.83 16.93 -25.69
C ILE A 13 5.06 16.11 -25.31
N ARG A 14 4.91 14.90 -24.79
CA ARG A 14 6.02 14.18 -24.15
C ARG A 14 6.52 12.93 -24.88
N ASP A 15 5.64 12.08 -25.41
CA ASP A 15 6.07 10.69 -25.65
C ASP A 15 5.92 10.17 -27.09
N ARG A 16 5.29 10.87 -28.02
CA ARG A 16 4.90 10.21 -29.27
C ARG A 16 5.25 10.85 -30.57
N PHE A 17 5.46 12.11 -30.59
CA PHE A 17 5.70 12.73 -31.86
C PHE A 17 7.10 13.30 -31.86
N GLY A 18 8.01 12.49 -32.32
CA GLY A 18 9.38 12.86 -32.53
C GLY A 18 9.59 14.34 -32.87
N THR A 19 10.30 14.77 -33.71
CA THR A 19 10.68 16.13 -34.02
C THR A 19 9.47 17.00 -34.37
N TYR A 20 9.22 18.06 -33.62
CA TYR A 20 8.32 19.15 -34.02
C TYR A 20 8.98 20.00 -35.08
N MET A 21 8.19 20.47 -36.03
CA MET A 21 8.69 21.36 -37.05
C MET A 21 8.87 22.79 -36.52
N ASN A 22 9.99 23.41 -36.82
CA ASN A 22 10.22 24.80 -36.45
C ASN A 22 9.13 25.70 -37.07
N ASN A 23 8.63 26.65 -36.27
CA ASN A 23 7.59 27.60 -36.67
C ASN A 23 6.21 26.99 -37.00
N SER A 24 5.93 25.79 -36.61
CA SER A 24 4.64 25.12 -36.84
C SER A 24 3.71 25.20 -35.60
N VAL A 25 3.65 26.34 -34.96
CA VAL A 25 2.78 26.62 -33.80
C VAL A 25 1.74 27.64 -34.19
N GLY A 26 0.48 27.34 -33.90
CA GLY A 26 -0.64 28.28 -34.11
C GLY A 26 -1.55 28.30 -32.88
N LYS A 27 -2.17 29.45 -32.62
CA LYS A 27 -3.16 29.60 -31.55
C LYS A 27 -4.45 30.14 -32.18
N THR A 28 -5.57 29.49 -31.90
CA THR A 28 -6.91 29.95 -32.31
C THR A 28 -7.51 30.92 -31.31
N GLN A 29 -8.59 31.59 -31.69
CA GLN A 29 -9.26 32.60 -30.85
C GLN A 29 -9.88 31.98 -29.56
N ASP A 30 -10.26 30.72 -29.60
CA ASP A 30 -10.75 29.94 -28.47
C ASP A 30 -9.64 29.50 -27.47
N GLY A 31 -8.39 29.85 -27.77
CA GLY A 31 -7.24 29.53 -26.92
C GLY A 31 -6.57 28.20 -27.23
N THR A 32 -7.07 27.42 -28.17
CA THR A 32 -6.48 26.14 -28.59
C THR A 32 -5.14 26.36 -29.28
N ILE A 33 -4.12 25.62 -28.85
CA ILE A 33 -2.76 25.69 -29.38
C ILE A 33 -2.52 24.45 -30.25
N TYR A 34 -2.01 24.65 -31.44
CA TYR A 34 -1.69 23.63 -32.44
C TYR A 34 -0.18 23.54 -32.64
N PHE A 35 0.35 22.32 -32.71
CA PHE A 35 1.75 22.04 -33.01
C PHE A 35 1.84 21.09 -34.20
N GLY A 36 2.57 21.48 -35.23
CA GLY A 36 2.87 20.61 -36.36
C GLY A 36 4.04 19.66 -36.02
N SER A 37 3.86 18.41 -36.36
CA SER A 37 4.87 17.35 -36.25
C SER A 37 4.95 16.63 -37.59
N ILE A 38 6.04 15.90 -37.84
CA ILE A 38 6.21 15.07 -39.04
C ILE A 38 5.11 14.00 -39.21
N ASN A 39 4.44 13.61 -38.12
CA ASN A 39 3.40 12.59 -38.11
C ASN A 39 1.98 13.16 -38.00
N GLY A 40 1.81 14.48 -38.10
CA GLY A 40 0.50 15.11 -37.99
C GLY A 40 0.48 16.39 -37.16
N VAL A 41 -0.70 16.79 -36.73
CA VAL A 41 -0.92 17.98 -35.90
C VAL A 41 -1.42 17.58 -34.53
N CYS A 42 -0.74 18.05 -33.51
CA CYS A 42 -1.18 17.96 -32.11
C CYS A 42 -1.85 19.29 -31.73
N TYR A 43 -2.91 19.20 -30.95
CA TYR A 43 -3.54 20.37 -30.37
C TYR A 43 -3.95 20.17 -28.94
N PHE A 44 -3.94 21.21 -28.14
CA PHE A 44 -4.50 21.22 -26.81
C PHE A 44 -5.05 22.60 -26.45
N ASN A 45 -6.06 22.64 -25.61
CA ASN A 45 -6.53 23.88 -25.03
C ASN A 45 -6.06 23.95 -23.58
N PRO A 46 -5.27 24.96 -23.18
CA PRO A 46 -4.80 25.10 -21.80
C PRO A 46 -5.93 25.27 -20.77
N ASN A 47 -7.11 25.68 -21.23
CA ASN A 47 -8.29 25.84 -20.38
C ASN A 47 -9.07 24.54 -20.18
N ASP A 48 -8.89 23.55 -21.07
CA ASP A 48 -9.47 22.22 -20.96
C ASP A 48 -8.67 21.36 -19.96
N ARG A 49 -8.49 21.88 -18.74
CA ARG A 49 -7.97 21.04 -17.67
C ARG A 49 -9.08 20.13 -17.20
N PRO A 50 -8.91 18.81 -17.22
CA PRO A 50 -9.87 17.95 -16.56
C PRO A 50 -9.87 18.29 -15.10
N SER A 51 -11.01 18.70 -14.64
CA SER A 51 -11.22 19.01 -13.23
C SER A 51 -11.01 17.79 -12.33
N ASN A 52 -11.17 16.58 -12.85
CA ASN A 52 -11.02 15.36 -12.08
C ASN A 52 -10.43 14.23 -12.93
N ILE A 53 -9.18 13.88 -12.68
CA ILE A 53 -8.58 12.65 -13.20
C ILE A 53 -9.03 11.52 -12.28
N ILE A 54 -9.86 10.62 -12.80
CA ILE A 54 -10.23 9.41 -12.08
C ILE A 54 -9.07 8.45 -12.16
N LEU A 55 -8.46 8.17 -11.00
CA LEU A 55 -7.39 7.20 -10.90
C LEU A 55 -7.96 5.77 -10.90
N PRO A 56 -7.29 4.82 -11.58
CA PRO A 56 -7.60 3.41 -11.39
C PRO A 56 -7.31 3.00 -9.92
N PRO A 57 -7.90 1.89 -9.46
CA PRO A 57 -7.67 1.42 -8.10
C PRO A 57 -6.19 1.14 -7.85
N VAL A 58 -5.76 1.37 -6.62
CA VAL A 58 -4.41 1.00 -6.18
C VAL A 58 -4.32 -0.51 -6.10
N ILE A 59 -3.25 -1.07 -6.63
CA ILE A 59 -2.95 -2.49 -6.53
C ILE A 59 -1.70 -2.70 -5.68
N PHE A 60 -1.71 -3.76 -4.90
CA PHE A 60 -0.55 -4.22 -4.14
C PHE A 60 0.34 -5.03 -5.07
N THR A 61 1.59 -4.64 -5.22
CA THR A 61 2.53 -5.26 -6.17
C THR A 61 3.52 -6.19 -5.49
N GLU A 62 3.91 -5.89 -4.26
CA GLU A 62 4.93 -6.65 -3.56
C GLU A 62 4.70 -6.59 -2.06
N PHE A 63 4.95 -7.71 -1.39
CA PHE A 63 4.93 -7.81 0.07
C PHE A 63 6.22 -8.48 0.53
N LYS A 64 7.09 -7.74 1.20
CA LYS A 64 8.35 -8.24 1.72
C LYS A 64 8.30 -8.38 3.22
N VAL A 65 8.67 -9.55 3.73
CA VAL A 65 8.82 -9.82 5.15
C VAL A 65 10.28 -9.90 5.49
N TYR A 66 10.68 -9.17 6.51
CA TYR A 66 12.05 -9.18 7.02
C TYR A 66 12.12 -10.06 8.25
N GLY A 67 13.15 -10.91 8.32
CA GLY A 67 13.46 -11.70 9.49
C GLY A 67 13.86 -10.81 10.68
N ARG A 68 13.93 -11.43 11.86
CA ARG A 68 14.37 -10.75 13.10
C ARG A 68 15.85 -10.37 13.05
N ASN A 69 16.63 -11.07 12.21
CA ASN A 69 18.03 -10.81 12.00
C ASN A 69 18.20 -9.83 10.82
N PRO A 70 18.92 -8.72 11.00
CA PRO A 70 19.14 -7.76 9.92
C PRO A 70 19.98 -8.31 8.75
N HIS A 71 20.51 -9.52 8.88
CA HIS A 71 21.28 -10.23 7.84
C HIS A 71 20.49 -11.32 7.10
N GLU A 72 19.23 -11.58 7.49
CA GLU A 72 18.36 -12.47 6.73
C GLU A 72 17.75 -11.72 5.55
N ASP A 73 17.84 -12.33 4.36
CA ASP A 73 17.21 -11.80 3.16
C ASP A 73 15.69 -11.68 3.35
N ALA A 74 15.13 -10.63 2.81
CA ALA A 74 13.68 -10.42 2.85
C ALA A 74 12.98 -11.55 2.09
N ILE A 75 12.01 -12.18 2.72
CA ILE A 75 11.17 -13.18 2.07
C ILE A 75 10.07 -12.46 1.29
N ASP A 76 10.09 -12.60 -0.03
CA ASP A 76 9.01 -12.12 -0.88
C ASP A 76 7.80 -13.06 -0.74
N ILE A 77 6.73 -12.53 -0.20
CA ILE A 77 5.44 -13.21 -0.18
C ILE A 77 4.64 -12.68 -1.36
N SER A 78 4.44 -13.51 -2.37
CA SER A 78 3.51 -13.19 -3.45
C SER A 78 2.11 -13.06 -2.88
N ILE A 79 1.54 -11.88 -2.94
CA ILE A 79 0.14 -11.68 -2.56
C ILE A 79 -0.71 -12.11 -3.76
N PRO A 80 -1.55 -13.15 -3.63
CA PRO A 80 -2.53 -13.44 -4.65
C PRO A 80 -3.44 -12.23 -4.80
N MET A 81 -3.52 -11.66 -5.98
CA MET A 81 -4.35 -10.47 -6.26
C MET A 81 -5.84 -10.70 -5.94
N THR A 82 -6.25 -11.94 -5.79
CA THR A 82 -7.66 -12.36 -5.62
C THR A 82 -8.15 -12.28 -4.19
N ASP A 83 -7.31 -12.51 -3.19
CA ASP A 83 -7.80 -12.68 -1.81
C ASP A 83 -7.49 -11.50 -0.88
N GLY A 84 -6.57 -10.63 -1.25
CA GLY A 84 -6.23 -9.44 -0.44
C GLY A 84 -5.92 -9.75 1.04
N LYS A 85 -5.48 -10.99 1.35
CA LYS A 85 -5.22 -11.45 2.72
C LYS A 85 -3.83 -12.03 2.84
N VAL A 86 -3.09 -11.57 3.85
CA VAL A 86 -1.76 -12.06 4.22
C VAL A 86 -1.78 -12.53 5.66
N THR A 87 -1.26 -13.73 5.90
CA THR A 87 -1.11 -14.26 7.26
C THR A 87 0.36 -14.39 7.60
N LEU A 88 0.76 -13.76 8.70
CA LEU A 88 2.13 -13.70 9.19
C LEU A 88 2.26 -14.44 10.53
N ASN A 89 3.43 -14.99 10.76
CA ASN A 89 3.78 -15.55 12.06
C ASN A 89 4.23 -14.44 13.03
N HIS A 90 4.22 -14.71 14.32
CA HIS A 90 4.64 -13.75 15.36
C HIS A 90 6.07 -13.21 15.19
N ASN A 91 6.96 -13.96 14.51
CA ASN A 91 8.33 -13.56 14.24
C ASN A 91 8.45 -12.64 13.00
N GLN A 92 7.39 -12.53 12.20
CA GLN A 92 7.32 -11.79 10.96
C GLN A 92 6.61 -10.45 11.16
N ASN A 93 7.05 -9.70 12.16
CA ASN A 93 6.44 -8.44 12.56
C ASN A 93 7.10 -7.19 11.94
N ILE A 94 8.05 -7.42 11.00
CA ILE A 94 8.69 -6.38 10.21
C ILE A 94 8.42 -6.71 8.74
N PHE A 95 7.70 -5.84 8.05
CA PHE A 95 7.37 -6.06 6.65
C PHE A 95 7.21 -4.74 5.90
N SER A 96 7.39 -4.79 4.59
CA SER A 96 7.10 -3.66 3.71
C SER A 96 6.14 -4.08 2.60
N ILE A 97 5.35 -3.13 2.18
CA ILE A 97 4.32 -3.31 1.16
C ILE A 97 4.55 -2.28 0.08
N THR A 98 4.69 -2.74 -1.15
CA THR A 98 4.77 -1.90 -2.34
C THR A 98 3.44 -1.96 -3.07
N PHE A 99 2.96 -0.82 -3.50
CA PHE A 99 1.69 -0.68 -4.20
C PHE A 99 1.82 0.35 -5.33
N ASN A 100 0.95 0.28 -6.30
CA ASN A 100 0.99 1.21 -7.42
C ASN A 100 -0.39 1.40 -8.04
N VAL A 101 -0.54 2.48 -8.79
CA VAL A 101 -1.67 2.70 -9.69
C VAL A 101 -1.28 2.21 -11.08
N MET A 102 -2.10 1.32 -11.68
CA MET A 102 -1.82 0.76 -13.01
C MET A 102 -1.97 1.79 -14.13
N ASN A 103 -1.13 2.81 -14.13
CA ASN A 103 -1.06 3.74 -15.24
C ASN A 103 0.33 4.38 -15.33
N LYS A 104 1.13 3.95 -16.32
CA LYS A 104 2.48 4.48 -16.54
C LYS A 104 2.52 6.00 -16.77
N SER A 105 1.50 6.56 -17.39
CA SER A 105 1.43 8.00 -17.67
C SER A 105 1.25 8.86 -16.43
N LEU A 106 0.82 8.25 -15.32
CA LEU A 106 0.59 8.92 -14.04
C LEU A 106 1.76 8.76 -13.06
N GLN A 107 2.79 8.01 -13.43
CA GLN A 107 3.95 7.77 -12.59
C GLN A 107 4.63 9.09 -12.19
N GLY A 108 4.87 9.29 -10.91
CA GLY A 108 5.42 10.54 -10.37
C GLY A 108 4.43 11.70 -10.20
N LYS A 109 3.16 11.51 -10.60
CA LYS A 109 2.09 12.51 -10.45
C LYS A 109 1.00 12.08 -9.46
N VAL A 110 1.14 10.90 -8.87
CA VAL A 110 0.21 10.32 -7.90
C VAL A 110 0.78 10.48 -6.51
N GLU A 111 -0.07 10.88 -5.59
CA GLU A 111 0.20 10.89 -4.14
C GLU A 111 -0.65 9.84 -3.47
N TYR A 112 -0.08 9.22 -2.45
CA TYR A 112 -0.71 8.14 -1.70
C TYR A 112 -0.93 8.51 -0.25
N ALA A 113 -1.96 7.94 0.34
CA ALA A 113 -2.16 7.93 1.77
C ALA A 113 -2.62 6.55 2.22
N TYR A 114 -2.13 6.13 3.38
CA TYR A 114 -2.53 4.87 3.98
C TYR A 114 -3.15 5.06 5.36
N LYS A 115 -3.89 4.04 5.78
CA LYS A 115 -4.43 3.90 7.13
C LYS A 115 -4.34 2.42 7.51
N LEU A 116 -3.74 2.12 8.66
CA LEU A 116 -3.69 0.76 9.20
C LEU A 116 -4.71 0.64 10.33
N GLU A 117 -5.92 0.18 9.99
CA GLU A 117 -6.99 -0.03 10.96
C GLU A 117 -6.58 -1.09 12.00
N GLY A 118 -6.67 -0.73 13.26
CA GLY A 118 -6.19 -1.55 14.39
C GLY A 118 -4.89 -1.05 15.01
N LEU A 119 -4.15 -0.15 14.34
CA LEU A 119 -2.97 0.51 14.88
C LEU A 119 -3.12 2.04 14.84
N GLU A 120 -3.61 2.58 13.73
CA GLU A 120 -3.74 4.02 13.50
C GLU A 120 -5.15 4.36 12.99
N GLU A 121 -5.74 5.39 13.57
CA GLU A 121 -7.10 5.82 13.20
C GLU A 121 -7.12 6.85 12.07
N ASN A 122 -6.02 7.55 11.86
CA ASN A 122 -5.91 8.64 10.90
C ASN A 122 -5.25 8.20 9.59
N TRP A 123 -5.57 8.90 8.50
CA TRP A 123 -4.88 8.74 7.24
C TRP A 123 -3.53 9.43 7.27
N ILE A 124 -2.48 8.71 6.93
CA ILE A 124 -1.11 9.22 6.82
C ILE A 124 -0.77 9.43 5.36
N ASN A 125 -0.45 10.67 5.01
CA ASN A 125 -0.02 11.03 3.66
C ASN A 125 1.48 10.75 3.52
N ILE A 126 1.85 9.95 2.50
CA ILE A 126 3.24 9.59 2.18
C ILE A 126 3.73 10.25 0.88
N GLY A 127 2.93 11.14 0.30
CA GLY A 127 3.30 11.81 -0.94
C GLY A 127 3.40 10.84 -2.12
N GLY A 128 4.45 10.96 -2.91
CA GLY A 128 4.67 10.12 -4.08
C GLY A 128 5.33 8.78 -3.81
N GLU A 129 5.58 8.42 -2.55
CA GLU A 129 6.15 7.13 -2.19
C GLU A 129 5.12 6.03 -2.37
N ASN A 130 5.51 4.95 -3.02
CA ASN A 130 4.67 3.80 -3.32
C ASN A 130 4.97 2.58 -2.44
N GLN A 131 5.70 2.80 -1.35
CA GLN A 131 6.09 1.76 -0.39
C GLN A 131 5.89 2.25 1.05
N VAL A 132 5.38 1.36 1.89
CA VAL A 132 5.27 1.58 3.33
C VAL A 132 5.92 0.43 4.08
N ALA A 133 6.74 0.73 5.06
CA ALA A 133 7.38 -0.25 5.91
C ALA A 133 6.83 -0.17 7.34
N PHE A 134 6.46 -1.33 7.86
CA PHE A 134 5.96 -1.49 9.22
C PHE A 134 6.99 -2.25 10.06
N ARG A 135 7.20 -1.79 11.29
CA ARG A 135 8.16 -2.40 12.21
C ARG A 135 7.52 -2.66 13.55
N ASN A 136 7.80 -3.83 14.10
CA ASN A 136 7.38 -4.25 15.44
C ASN A 136 5.86 -4.14 15.68
N ILE A 137 5.08 -4.58 14.69
CA ILE A 137 3.62 -4.58 14.76
C ILE A 137 3.16 -5.69 15.71
N PRO A 138 2.29 -5.42 16.70
CA PRO A 138 1.74 -6.42 17.60
C PRO A 138 0.94 -7.49 16.86
N TYR A 139 0.84 -8.68 17.45
CA TYR A 139 -0.02 -9.74 16.89
C TYR A 139 -1.50 -9.34 17.01
N ARG A 140 -2.15 -9.16 15.86
CA ARG A 140 -3.56 -8.80 15.72
C ARG A 140 -3.97 -8.93 14.24
N ASN A 141 -5.25 -8.77 13.99
CA ASN A 141 -5.77 -8.59 12.65
C ASN A 141 -5.82 -7.10 12.31
N TYR A 142 -5.27 -6.74 11.17
CA TYR A 142 -5.19 -5.38 10.66
C TYR A 142 -5.83 -5.30 9.28
N LYS A 143 -6.34 -4.11 8.94
CA LYS A 143 -6.76 -3.78 7.59
C LYS A 143 -5.97 -2.57 7.11
N LEU A 144 -5.15 -2.79 6.11
CA LEU A 144 -4.43 -1.71 5.46
C LEU A 144 -5.28 -1.15 4.33
N HIS A 145 -5.66 0.10 4.48
CA HIS A 145 -6.36 0.86 3.46
C HIS A 145 -5.38 1.79 2.78
N ILE A 146 -5.38 1.81 1.44
CA ILE A 146 -4.56 2.72 0.65
C ILE A 146 -5.45 3.44 -0.33
N LYS A 147 -5.32 4.76 -0.39
CA LYS A 147 -5.97 5.61 -1.37
C LYS A 147 -4.94 6.42 -2.13
N ALA A 148 -5.29 6.82 -3.34
CA ALA A 148 -4.46 7.62 -4.19
C ALA A 148 -5.18 8.90 -4.62
N ARG A 149 -4.41 9.94 -4.92
CA ARG A 149 -4.90 11.13 -5.60
C ARG A 149 -3.91 11.57 -6.67
N TYR A 150 -4.41 12.24 -7.68
CA TYR A 150 -3.55 12.98 -8.58
C TYR A 150 -3.01 14.23 -7.85
N LYS A 151 -1.75 14.55 -8.06
CA LYS A 151 -1.08 15.67 -7.38
C LYS A 151 -1.93 16.94 -7.43
N ASN A 152 -2.12 17.56 -6.27
CA ASN A 152 -2.93 18.77 -6.08
C ASN A 152 -4.44 18.63 -6.34
N GLN A 153 -4.98 17.40 -6.42
CA GLN A 153 -6.42 17.17 -6.45
C GLN A 153 -6.93 16.65 -5.11
N GLU A 154 -8.24 16.60 -4.97
CA GLU A 154 -8.88 16.04 -3.78
C GLU A 154 -8.68 14.52 -3.70
N TRP A 155 -8.69 13.99 -2.48
CA TRP A 155 -8.60 12.56 -2.25
C TRP A 155 -9.83 11.85 -2.80
N GLN A 156 -9.61 10.81 -3.59
CA GLN A 156 -10.69 9.97 -4.04
C GLN A 156 -11.17 9.06 -2.91
N ASN A 157 -12.48 8.81 -2.85
CA ASN A 157 -13.07 7.90 -1.88
C ASN A 157 -12.83 6.42 -2.22
N ASN A 158 -12.19 6.14 -3.36
CA ASN A 158 -11.84 4.78 -3.75
C ASN A 158 -10.52 4.38 -3.08
N TYR A 159 -10.58 3.38 -2.20
CA TYR A 159 -9.41 2.83 -1.52
C TYR A 159 -9.33 1.31 -1.70
N SER A 160 -8.11 0.81 -1.77
CA SER A 160 -7.85 -0.62 -1.79
C SER A 160 -7.55 -1.12 -0.39
N THR A 161 -8.01 -2.32 -0.05
CA THR A 161 -7.88 -2.91 1.28
C THR A 161 -7.08 -4.20 1.22
N LEU A 162 -6.09 -4.33 2.11
CA LEU A 162 -5.33 -5.55 2.34
C LEU A 162 -5.54 -6.01 3.78
N PHE A 163 -5.95 -7.26 3.95
CA PHE A 163 -6.11 -7.87 5.27
C PHE A 163 -4.79 -8.50 5.72
N ILE A 164 -4.29 -8.10 6.88
CA ILE A 164 -3.04 -8.59 7.44
C ILE A 164 -3.36 -9.23 8.80
N SER A 165 -3.11 -10.53 8.93
CA SER A 165 -3.30 -11.28 10.17
C SER A 165 -1.95 -11.71 10.72
N ILE A 166 -1.57 -11.24 11.90
CA ILE A 166 -0.35 -11.65 12.59
C ILE A 166 -0.74 -12.60 13.72
N ASN A 167 -0.31 -13.85 13.59
CA ASN A 167 -0.63 -14.89 14.55
C ASN A 167 0.10 -14.67 15.91
N PRO A 168 -0.58 -14.91 17.03
CA PRO A 168 0.08 -14.88 18.32
C PRO A 168 1.11 -16.02 18.45
N PRO A 169 2.14 -15.84 19.29
CA PRO A 169 3.10 -16.90 19.58
C PRO A 169 2.42 -18.10 20.26
N PHE A 170 2.96 -19.31 20.03
CA PHE A 170 2.37 -20.57 20.51
C PHE A 170 2.23 -20.64 22.04
N TRP A 171 3.11 -19.96 22.80
CA TRP A 171 3.05 -19.93 24.27
C TRP A 171 1.91 -19.08 24.83
N LEU A 172 1.26 -18.24 24.02
CA LEU A 172 0.02 -17.53 24.37
C LEU A 172 -1.24 -18.31 23.99
N SER A 173 -1.10 -19.47 23.35
CA SER A 173 -2.21 -20.36 23.03
C SER A 173 -2.93 -20.80 24.31
N TRP A 174 -4.23 -21.07 24.21
CA TRP A 174 -5.05 -21.53 25.32
C TRP A 174 -4.52 -22.82 25.98
N TRP A 175 -3.92 -23.73 25.18
CA TRP A 175 -3.24 -24.91 25.67
C TRP A 175 -2.04 -24.60 26.58
N ALA A 176 -1.23 -23.63 26.20
CA ALA A 176 -0.10 -23.20 27.00
C ALA A 176 -0.56 -22.64 28.36
N LYS A 177 -1.67 -21.89 28.37
CA LYS A 177 -2.27 -21.38 29.60
C LYS A 177 -2.72 -22.50 30.54
N LEU A 178 -3.31 -23.59 30.01
CA LEU A 178 -3.66 -24.77 30.80
C LEU A 178 -2.44 -25.45 31.42
N ILE A 179 -1.35 -25.58 30.66
CA ILE A 179 -0.09 -26.13 31.16
C ILE A 179 0.48 -25.27 32.30
N TYR A 180 0.42 -23.95 32.17
CA TYR A 180 0.88 -23.04 33.23
C TYR A 180 0.03 -23.19 34.53
N VAL A 181 -1.29 -23.26 34.39
CA VAL A 181 -2.18 -23.46 35.55
C VAL A 181 -1.93 -24.81 36.23
N ALA A 182 -1.78 -25.88 35.43
CA ALA A 182 -1.45 -27.22 35.97
C ALA A 182 -0.08 -27.22 36.66
N GLY A 183 0.92 -26.54 36.08
CA GLY A 183 2.25 -26.38 36.69
C GLY A 183 2.19 -25.66 38.03
N ILE A 184 1.46 -24.55 38.11
CA ILE A 184 1.28 -23.80 39.36
C ILE A 184 0.55 -24.69 40.42
N ALA A 185 -0.51 -25.39 40.03
CA ALA A 185 -1.26 -26.28 40.93
C ALA A 185 -0.37 -27.42 41.49
N THR A 186 0.48 -28.00 40.65
CA THR A 186 1.43 -29.06 41.12
C THR A 186 2.45 -28.49 42.08
N ILE A 187 3.00 -27.32 41.86
CA ILE A 187 3.94 -26.67 42.79
C ILE A 187 3.26 -26.41 44.14
N ILE A 188 2.06 -25.85 44.14
CA ILE A 188 1.30 -25.61 45.38
C ILE A 188 1.03 -26.92 46.11
N PHE A 189 0.64 -27.97 45.39
CA PHE A 189 0.43 -29.29 46.00
C PHE A 189 1.69 -29.83 46.66
N PHE A 190 2.84 -29.73 46.04
CA PHE A 190 4.12 -30.16 46.63
C PHE A 190 4.50 -29.34 47.86
N ILE A 191 4.27 -28.02 47.82
CA ILE A 191 4.51 -27.16 48.99
C ILE A 191 3.64 -27.59 50.16
N ILE A 192 2.34 -27.78 49.97
CA ILE A 192 1.40 -28.20 51.00
C ILE A 192 1.80 -29.59 51.57
N LYS A 193 2.14 -30.53 50.68
CA LYS A 193 2.60 -31.86 51.07
C LYS A 193 3.88 -31.82 51.91
N SER A 194 4.83 -30.96 51.52
CA SER A 194 6.09 -30.75 52.23
C SER A 194 5.85 -30.15 53.64
N TYR A 195 4.96 -29.16 53.73
CA TYR A 195 4.56 -28.57 55.03
C TYR A 195 3.89 -29.59 55.95
N LYS A 196 2.97 -30.41 55.43
CA LYS A 196 2.32 -31.46 56.22
C LYS A 196 3.33 -32.49 56.72
N LYS A 197 4.36 -32.81 55.96
CA LYS A 197 5.42 -33.77 56.35
C LYS A 197 6.37 -33.20 57.41
N ARG A 198 6.47 -31.90 57.61
CA ARG A 198 7.28 -31.26 58.66
C ARG A 198 6.52 -31.08 59.97
N LEU A 199 5.19 -31.16 59.92
CA LEU A 199 4.33 -31.04 61.13
C LEU A 199 3.97 -32.36 61.76
N GLN A 200 4.32 -33.49 61.17
CA GLN A 200 4.31 -34.84 61.73
C GLN A 200 5.71 -35.25 62.21
#